data_1293c5aee4c64d5e2dbdeb3fc8ab0993
#
_entry.id   1293c5aee4c64d5e2dbdeb3fc8ab0993
#
_cell.length_a   1.000
_cell.length_b   1.000
_cell.length_c   1.000
_cell.angle_alpha   90.00
_cell.angle_beta   90.00
_cell.angle_gamma   90.00
#
_symmetry.space_group_name_H-M   'P 1'
#
loop_
_entity.id
_entity.type
_entity.pdbx_description
1 polymer ?
#
loop_
_entity_poly.entity_id
_entity_poly.type
_entity_poly.pdbx_seq_one_letter_code
_entity_poly.pdbx_strand_id
1 'polypeptide(L)'
;MHLLLIEDDPALRTTLQRSLVRAAMRVDVCGDGATALGIWSSLQPDVVVLDLSLPGKDGLEVLQLARKAGIDTPVLILTARGTVGDRILGLNAGADDYLPKPFDLDELEARVRALHRRRMAPLRDEAQDHPPVGALRYDRENGAIYHQHRVLDLTPRELALMGALMAKPGHAVAKEKLFEVVFPGELQVQYEAIEVVVYRLRKKLLGTGVTLMTLRGLGYLLKASA
;
A
#
# COMPACT_ATOMS: atom_id res chain seq x y z
N MET A 1 -11.86 11.14 13.79
CA MET A 1 -11.93 10.15 12.70
C MET A 1 -13.27 9.44 12.76
N HIS A 2 -13.98 9.40 11.65
CA HIS A 2 -15.27 8.73 11.48
C HIS A 2 -15.05 7.44 10.68
N LEU A 3 -15.45 6.31 11.22
CA LEU A 3 -15.24 4.97 10.63
C LEU A 3 -16.58 4.29 10.38
N LEU A 4 -16.73 3.63 9.25
CA LEU A 4 -17.81 2.70 8.96
C LEU A 4 -17.27 1.27 9.06
N LEU A 5 -17.82 0.47 9.97
CA LEU A 5 -17.51 -0.95 10.13
C LEU A 5 -18.62 -1.78 9.49
N ILE A 6 -18.27 -2.56 8.47
CA ILE A 6 -19.18 -3.46 7.74
C ILE A 6 -18.77 -4.89 8.06
N GLU A 7 -19.54 -5.53 8.94
CA GLU A 7 -19.26 -6.88 9.49
C GLU A 7 -20.59 -7.52 9.84
N ASP A 8 -20.87 -8.74 9.40
CA ASP A 8 -22.14 -9.40 9.61
C ASP A 8 -22.23 -10.11 10.99
N ASP A 9 -21.12 -10.63 11.51
CA ASP A 9 -21.11 -11.26 12.84
C ASP A 9 -21.41 -10.23 13.94
N PRO A 10 -22.55 -10.33 14.66
CA PRO A 10 -22.94 -9.33 15.66
C PRO A 10 -21.98 -9.28 16.87
N ALA A 11 -21.36 -10.42 17.24
CA ALA A 11 -20.47 -10.49 18.38
C ALA A 11 -19.11 -9.82 18.05
N LEU A 12 -18.56 -10.15 16.88
CA LEU A 12 -17.34 -9.53 16.38
C LEU A 12 -17.56 -8.03 16.13
N ARG A 13 -18.63 -7.64 15.44
CA ARG A 13 -19.00 -6.26 15.19
C ARG A 13 -19.07 -5.43 16.47
N THR A 14 -19.73 -5.96 17.52
CA THR A 14 -19.83 -5.26 18.81
C THR A 14 -18.46 -5.13 19.48
N THR A 15 -17.64 -6.16 19.43
CA THR A 15 -16.29 -6.17 20.00
C THR A 15 -15.41 -5.13 19.31
N LEU A 16 -15.39 -5.12 17.98
CA LEU A 16 -14.63 -4.17 17.18
C LEU A 16 -15.10 -2.74 17.41
N GLN A 17 -16.41 -2.51 17.40
CA GLN A 17 -16.98 -1.19 17.65
C GLN A 17 -16.53 -0.65 19.01
N ARG A 18 -16.62 -1.46 20.08
CA ARG A 18 -16.19 -1.05 21.43
C ARG A 18 -14.70 -0.73 21.49
N SER A 19 -13.86 -1.54 20.86
CA SER A 19 -12.41 -1.32 20.83
C SER A 19 -12.07 -0.01 20.13
N LEU A 20 -12.63 0.21 18.93
CA LEU A 20 -12.37 1.40 18.13
C LEU A 20 -12.93 2.68 18.76
N VAL A 21 -14.08 2.59 19.45
CA VAL A 21 -14.64 3.72 20.23
C VAL A 21 -13.72 4.07 21.41
N ARG A 22 -13.16 3.07 22.11
CA ARG A 22 -12.15 3.32 23.18
C ARG A 22 -10.90 4.01 22.62
N ALA A 23 -10.54 3.72 21.37
CA ALA A 23 -9.45 4.37 20.65
C ALA A 23 -9.81 5.79 20.14
N ALA A 24 -10.91 6.40 20.66
CA ALA A 24 -11.41 7.73 20.31
C ALA A 24 -11.86 7.89 18.83
N MET A 25 -12.41 6.82 18.24
CA MET A 25 -13.02 6.85 16.91
C MET A 25 -14.54 6.92 17.02
N ARG A 26 -15.18 7.67 16.14
CA ARG A 26 -16.63 7.56 15.91
C ARG A 26 -16.87 6.39 14.98
N VAL A 27 -17.69 5.42 15.37
CA VAL A 27 -17.90 4.18 14.62
C VAL A 27 -19.38 3.96 14.35
N ASP A 28 -19.77 4.03 13.08
CA ASP A 28 -21.05 3.52 12.60
C ASP A 28 -20.89 2.09 12.09
N VAL A 29 -21.93 1.30 12.18
CA VAL A 29 -21.88 -0.13 11.86
C VAL A 29 -22.94 -0.52 10.83
N CYS A 30 -22.61 -1.49 10.00
CA CYS A 30 -23.52 -2.12 9.05
C CYS A 30 -23.28 -3.65 9.07
N GLY A 31 -24.34 -4.44 8.99
CA GLY A 31 -24.23 -5.92 8.99
C GLY A 31 -24.69 -6.58 7.69
N ASP A 32 -25.03 -5.79 6.67
CA ASP A 32 -25.61 -6.32 5.43
C ASP A 32 -25.01 -5.59 4.21
N GLY A 33 -24.44 -6.38 3.32
CA GLY A 33 -23.82 -5.87 2.08
C GLY A 33 -24.82 -5.20 1.12
N ALA A 34 -26.10 -5.56 1.16
CA ALA A 34 -27.11 -4.94 0.31
C ALA A 34 -27.35 -3.46 0.66
N THR A 35 -27.22 -3.09 1.95
CA THR A 35 -27.43 -1.73 2.45
C THR A 35 -26.12 -0.94 2.59
N ALA A 36 -24.97 -1.64 2.61
CA ALA A 36 -23.66 -1.08 2.90
C ALA A 36 -23.31 0.13 2.02
N LEU A 37 -23.49 0.04 0.71
CA LEU A 37 -23.13 1.12 -0.21
C LEU A 37 -23.96 2.40 0.06
N GLY A 38 -25.26 2.26 0.32
CA GLY A 38 -26.14 3.39 0.64
C GLY A 38 -25.72 4.10 1.93
N ILE A 39 -25.43 3.33 2.97
CA ILE A 39 -24.91 3.84 4.25
C ILE A 39 -23.56 4.53 4.05
N TRP A 40 -22.63 3.91 3.35
CA TRP A 40 -21.31 4.46 3.04
C TRP A 40 -21.40 5.81 2.33
N SER A 41 -22.20 5.87 1.26
CA SER A 41 -22.41 7.12 0.50
C SER A 41 -23.03 8.24 1.33
N SER A 42 -23.96 7.90 2.23
CA SER A 42 -24.65 8.87 3.11
C SER A 42 -23.73 9.39 4.23
N LEU A 43 -22.97 8.51 4.87
CA LEU A 43 -22.12 8.85 6.02
C LEU A 43 -20.81 9.53 5.63
N GLN A 44 -20.30 9.28 4.43
CA GLN A 44 -18.99 9.75 3.96
C GLN A 44 -17.87 9.54 5.01
N PRO A 45 -17.64 8.31 5.49
CA PRO A 45 -16.68 8.03 6.54
C PRO A 45 -15.24 8.35 6.09
N ASP A 46 -14.35 8.58 7.06
CA ASP A 46 -12.92 8.77 6.79
C ASP A 46 -12.22 7.48 6.37
N VAL A 47 -12.65 6.34 6.95
CA VAL A 47 -12.14 4.99 6.67
C VAL A 47 -13.28 4.00 6.73
N VAL A 48 -13.24 2.98 5.88
CA VAL A 48 -14.14 1.83 5.93
C VAL A 48 -13.35 0.57 6.31
N VAL A 49 -13.89 -0.19 7.25
CA VAL A 49 -13.45 -1.56 7.57
C VAL A 49 -14.51 -2.50 7.04
N LEU A 50 -14.14 -3.40 6.14
CA LEU A 50 -15.06 -4.19 5.32
C LEU A 50 -14.76 -5.68 5.40
N ASP A 51 -15.72 -6.47 5.90
CA ASP A 51 -15.67 -7.93 5.66
C ASP A 51 -16.13 -8.24 4.22
N LEU A 52 -15.54 -9.26 3.64
CA LEU A 52 -15.93 -9.78 2.34
C LEU A 52 -17.14 -10.72 2.41
N SER A 53 -17.26 -11.46 3.51
CA SER A 53 -18.30 -12.50 3.69
C SER A 53 -19.58 -11.93 4.28
N LEU A 54 -20.25 -11.06 3.53
CA LEU A 54 -21.48 -10.41 3.98
C LEU A 54 -22.72 -11.07 3.41
N PRO A 55 -23.86 -11.06 4.13
CA PRO A 55 -25.16 -11.43 3.57
C PRO A 55 -25.64 -10.37 2.55
N GLY A 56 -26.51 -10.78 1.66
CA GLY A 56 -27.13 -9.93 0.66
C GLY A 56 -26.21 -9.58 -0.51
N LYS A 57 -25.03 -9.02 -0.24
CA LYS A 57 -24.05 -8.68 -1.28
C LYS A 57 -22.63 -8.89 -0.74
N ASP A 58 -21.79 -9.62 -1.49
CA ASP A 58 -20.37 -9.86 -1.14
C ASP A 58 -19.60 -8.53 -0.99
N GLY A 59 -18.75 -8.43 0.03
CA GLY A 59 -18.02 -7.19 0.32
C GLY A 59 -17.12 -6.73 -0.83
N LEU A 60 -16.58 -7.66 -1.63
CA LEU A 60 -15.80 -7.30 -2.81
C LEU A 60 -16.66 -6.59 -3.86
N GLU A 61 -17.90 -7.05 -4.05
CA GLU A 61 -18.86 -6.40 -4.94
C GLU A 61 -19.25 -5.01 -4.42
N VAL A 62 -19.48 -4.87 -3.10
CA VAL A 62 -19.73 -3.57 -2.46
C VAL A 62 -18.59 -2.58 -2.73
N LEU A 63 -17.33 -3.04 -2.55
CA LEU A 63 -16.15 -2.23 -2.81
C LEU A 63 -16.07 -1.80 -4.29
N GLN A 64 -16.25 -2.73 -5.22
CA GLN A 64 -16.22 -2.42 -6.65
C GLN A 64 -17.29 -1.40 -7.04
N LEU A 65 -18.51 -1.51 -6.48
CA LEU A 65 -19.60 -0.55 -6.72
C LEU A 65 -19.27 0.82 -6.13
N ALA A 66 -18.67 0.87 -4.93
CA ALA A 66 -18.21 2.13 -4.33
C ALA A 66 -17.17 2.83 -5.23
N ARG A 67 -16.17 2.09 -5.72
CA ARG A 67 -15.14 2.63 -6.63
C ARG A 67 -15.73 3.09 -7.97
N LYS A 68 -16.68 2.34 -8.54
CA LYS A 68 -17.41 2.75 -9.75
C LYS A 68 -18.26 4.02 -9.55
N ALA A 69 -18.75 4.25 -8.32
CA ALA A 69 -19.45 5.46 -7.95
C ALA A 69 -18.52 6.65 -7.63
N GLY A 70 -17.19 6.50 -7.80
CA GLY A 70 -16.21 7.55 -7.52
C GLY A 70 -15.96 7.77 -6.02
N ILE A 71 -16.26 6.79 -5.17
CA ILE A 71 -16.01 6.88 -3.73
C ILE A 71 -14.58 6.41 -3.46
N ASP A 72 -13.70 7.34 -3.07
CA ASP A 72 -12.27 7.10 -2.82
C ASP A 72 -11.93 6.94 -1.32
N THR A 73 -12.95 6.68 -0.47
CA THR A 73 -12.72 6.43 0.96
C THR A 73 -11.76 5.24 1.14
N PRO A 74 -10.70 5.36 1.94
CA PRO A 74 -9.79 4.26 2.23
C PRO A 74 -10.49 3.05 2.84
N VAL A 75 -10.15 1.86 2.35
CA VAL A 75 -10.79 0.59 2.76
C VAL A 75 -9.74 -0.39 3.28
N LEU A 76 -9.96 -0.84 4.52
CA LEU A 76 -9.30 -2.01 5.10
C LEU A 76 -10.22 -3.22 4.98
N ILE A 77 -9.81 -4.23 4.26
CA ILE A 77 -10.53 -5.51 4.20
C ILE A 77 -10.20 -6.35 5.44
N LEU A 78 -11.24 -6.82 6.15
CA LEU A 78 -11.14 -7.85 7.19
C LEU A 78 -11.81 -9.12 6.67
N THR A 79 -11.11 -10.27 6.64
CA THR A 79 -11.75 -11.48 6.13
C THR A 79 -11.04 -12.76 6.56
N ALA A 80 -11.80 -13.85 6.64
CA ALA A 80 -11.29 -15.20 6.82
C ALA A 80 -10.69 -15.79 5.52
N ARG A 81 -10.90 -15.15 4.36
CA ARG A 81 -10.30 -15.55 3.09
C ARG A 81 -8.82 -15.18 3.13
N GLY A 82 -7.94 -16.14 3.42
CA GLY A 82 -6.52 -15.92 3.73
C GLY A 82 -5.56 -16.26 2.60
N THR A 83 -6.03 -16.63 1.41
CA THR A 83 -5.14 -16.99 0.31
C THR A 83 -4.47 -15.75 -0.30
N VAL A 84 -3.28 -15.94 -0.87
CA VAL A 84 -2.60 -14.89 -1.63
C VAL A 84 -3.48 -14.37 -2.78
N GLY A 85 -4.25 -15.26 -3.40
CA GLY A 85 -5.20 -14.91 -4.47
C GLY A 85 -6.30 -13.97 -3.98
N ASP A 86 -6.90 -14.22 -2.83
CA ASP A 86 -7.95 -13.37 -2.26
C ASP A 86 -7.42 -11.96 -1.93
N ARG A 87 -6.20 -11.88 -1.39
CA ARG A 87 -5.53 -10.60 -1.12
C ARG A 87 -5.31 -9.80 -2.43
N ILE A 88 -4.82 -10.46 -3.47
CA ILE A 88 -4.61 -9.81 -4.79
C ILE A 88 -5.95 -9.33 -5.37
N LEU A 89 -7.02 -10.13 -5.26
CA LEU A 89 -8.35 -9.74 -5.73
C LEU A 89 -8.89 -8.53 -4.97
N GLY A 90 -8.75 -8.49 -3.64
CA GLY A 90 -9.17 -7.35 -2.81
C GLY A 90 -8.43 -6.06 -3.16
N LEU A 91 -7.12 -6.12 -3.28
CA LEU A 91 -6.29 -4.96 -3.65
C LEU A 91 -6.59 -4.48 -5.07
N ASN A 92 -6.76 -5.40 -6.03
CA ASN A 92 -7.15 -5.04 -7.42
C ASN A 92 -8.56 -4.46 -7.51
N ALA A 93 -9.46 -4.79 -6.58
CA ALA A 93 -10.78 -4.20 -6.49
C ALA A 93 -10.77 -2.77 -5.91
N GLY A 94 -9.61 -2.29 -5.46
CA GLY A 94 -9.42 -0.94 -4.94
C GLY A 94 -9.40 -0.84 -3.42
N ALA A 95 -9.10 -1.92 -2.69
CA ALA A 95 -8.80 -1.85 -1.27
C ALA A 95 -7.41 -1.25 -1.04
N ASP A 96 -7.25 -0.55 0.08
CA ASP A 96 -6.01 0.14 0.45
C ASP A 96 -5.14 -0.70 1.39
N ASP A 97 -5.75 -1.62 2.14
CA ASP A 97 -5.04 -2.58 3.01
C ASP A 97 -5.89 -3.82 3.26
N TYR A 98 -5.28 -4.87 3.81
CA TYR A 98 -5.88 -6.18 4.01
C TYR A 98 -5.39 -6.81 5.31
N LEU A 99 -6.32 -7.25 6.17
CA LEU A 99 -6.02 -7.87 7.46
C LEU A 99 -6.77 -9.21 7.58
N PRO A 100 -6.08 -10.36 7.55
CA PRO A 100 -6.72 -11.67 7.66
C PRO A 100 -7.20 -11.96 9.09
N LYS A 101 -8.33 -12.63 9.22
CA LYS A 101 -8.82 -13.20 10.48
C LYS A 101 -8.10 -14.54 10.75
N PRO A 102 -7.65 -14.84 12.00
CA PRO A 102 -7.72 -14.01 13.21
C PRO A 102 -6.64 -12.92 13.24
N PHE A 103 -6.95 -11.77 13.82
CA PHE A 103 -6.07 -10.63 13.94
C PHE A 103 -6.05 -10.06 15.37
N ASP A 104 -5.04 -9.26 15.67
CA ASP A 104 -4.94 -8.50 16.89
C ASP A 104 -5.70 -7.17 16.78
N LEU A 105 -6.36 -6.73 17.87
CA LEU A 105 -7.12 -5.48 17.89
C LEU A 105 -6.19 -4.25 17.77
N ASP A 106 -5.00 -4.32 18.33
CA ASP A 106 -4.01 -3.23 18.25
C ASP A 106 -3.47 -3.12 16.81
N GLU A 107 -3.32 -4.26 16.10
CA GLU A 107 -2.96 -4.25 14.67
C GLU A 107 -4.06 -3.61 13.83
N LEU A 108 -5.32 -3.98 14.06
CA LEU A 108 -6.46 -3.35 13.38
C LEU A 108 -6.46 -1.84 13.59
N GLU A 109 -6.34 -1.38 14.85
CA GLU A 109 -6.32 0.04 15.18
C GLU A 109 -5.17 0.77 14.48
N ALA A 110 -3.97 0.22 14.51
CA ALA A 110 -2.79 0.81 13.87
C ALA A 110 -2.98 0.98 12.36
N ARG A 111 -3.56 -0.02 11.69
CA ARG A 111 -3.85 0.03 10.25
C ARG A 111 -4.92 1.05 9.90
N VAL A 112 -6.01 1.10 10.65
CA VAL A 112 -7.09 2.09 10.48
C VAL A 112 -6.54 3.52 10.65
N ARG A 113 -5.71 3.77 11.68
CA ARG A 113 -5.05 5.07 11.87
C ARG A 113 -4.11 5.42 10.74
N ALA A 114 -3.37 4.45 10.19
CA ALA A 114 -2.49 4.66 9.05
C ALA A 114 -3.27 5.09 7.80
N LEU A 115 -4.39 4.42 7.50
CA LEU A 115 -5.27 4.76 6.38
C LEU A 115 -5.87 6.17 6.52
N HIS A 116 -6.38 6.52 7.71
CA HIS A 116 -6.90 7.87 7.98
C HIS A 116 -5.82 8.95 7.80
N ARG A 117 -4.61 8.72 8.33
CA ARG A 117 -3.50 9.67 8.20
C ARG A 117 -3.13 9.91 6.73
N ARG A 118 -3.13 8.88 5.88
CA ARG A 118 -2.90 9.00 4.43
C ARG A 118 -3.94 9.91 3.77
N ARG A 119 -5.22 9.81 4.14
CA ARG A 119 -6.29 10.65 3.61
C ARG A 119 -6.20 12.10 4.08
N MET A 120 -5.84 12.30 5.37
CA MET A 120 -5.76 13.63 5.99
C MET A 120 -4.43 14.33 5.75
N ALA A 121 -3.42 13.63 5.27
CA ALA A 121 -2.20 14.28 4.83
C ALA A 121 -2.61 15.28 3.74
N PRO A 122 -2.48 16.62 3.97
CA PRO A 122 -2.57 17.54 2.86
C PRO A 122 -1.57 17.02 1.84
N LEU A 123 -1.80 17.34 0.54
CA LEU A 123 -0.77 17.25 -0.49
C LEU A 123 0.42 18.10 0.00
N ARG A 124 1.04 17.65 1.09
CA ARG A 124 2.30 18.22 1.54
C ARG A 124 3.24 17.93 0.38
N ASP A 125 3.89 18.96 -0.06
CA ASP A 125 5.10 18.90 -0.85
C ASP A 125 5.94 17.73 -0.30
N GLU A 126 5.77 16.54 -0.89
CA GLU A 126 6.39 15.26 -0.47
C GLU A 126 7.89 15.24 -0.84
N ALA A 127 8.46 16.44 -1.01
CA ALA A 127 9.86 16.69 -1.31
C ALA A 127 10.80 16.32 -0.15
N GLN A 128 10.30 15.90 1.02
CA GLN A 128 11.18 15.79 2.19
C GLN A 128 11.67 14.36 2.51
N ASP A 129 11.06 13.30 1.97
CA ASP A 129 11.52 11.94 2.30
C ASP A 129 12.32 11.25 1.19
N HIS A 130 12.03 11.54 -0.07
CA HIS A 130 12.84 11.15 -1.22
C HIS A 130 12.71 12.24 -2.29
N PRO A 131 13.72 13.05 -2.50
CA PRO A 131 13.69 14.05 -3.56
C PRO A 131 13.46 13.33 -4.89
N PRO A 132 12.62 13.90 -5.78
CA PRO A 132 12.35 13.29 -7.07
C PRO A 132 13.66 13.17 -7.87
N VAL A 133 13.80 12.07 -8.59
CA VAL A 133 14.92 11.87 -9.50
C VAL A 133 14.41 12.01 -10.93
N GLY A 134 14.63 13.15 -11.54
CA GLY A 134 14.01 13.49 -12.82
C GLY A 134 12.49 13.49 -12.68
N ALA A 135 11.79 12.73 -13.55
CA ALA A 135 10.33 12.57 -13.50
C ALA A 135 9.85 11.43 -12.60
N LEU A 136 10.76 10.78 -11.85
CA LEU A 136 10.41 9.69 -10.94
C LEU A 136 10.15 10.21 -9.53
N ARG A 137 9.03 9.78 -8.95
CA ARG A 137 8.65 10.05 -7.56
C ARG A 137 8.41 8.73 -6.83
N TYR A 138 9.01 8.56 -5.66
CA TYR A 138 8.75 7.42 -4.79
C TYR A 138 7.69 7.80 -3.76
N ASP A 139 6.58 7.09 -3.81
CA ASP A 139 5.51 7.16 -2.83
C ASP A 139 5.75 6.04 -1.80
N ARG A 140 6.29 6.39 -0.65
CA ARG A 140 6.57 5.44 0.43
C ARG A 140 5.32 4.86 1.06
N GLU A 141 4.25 5.65 1.10
CA GLU A 141 3.00 5.22 1.72
C GLU A 141 2.34 4.12 0.92
N ASN A 142 2.30 4.28 -0.40
CA ASN A 142 1.75 3.28 -1.30
C ASN A 142 2.79 2.22 -1.72
N GLY A 143 4.06 2.39 -1.33
CA GLY A 143 5.12 1.51 -1.75
C GLY A 143 5.27 1.45 -3.27
N ALA A 144 5.07 2.56 -3.97
CA ALA A 144 5.04 2.62 -5.42
C ALA A 144 5.94 3.73 -5.96
N ILE A 145 6.48 3.53 -7.15
CA ILE A 145 7.25 4.55 -7.85
C ILE A 145 6.48 4.99 -9.07
N TYR A 146 6.33 6.30 -9.19
CA TYR A 146 5.62 6.94 -10.30
C TYR A 146 6.60 7.57 -11.27
N HIS A 147 6.33 7.40 -12.55
CA HIS A 147 6.89 8.21 -13.62
C HIS A 147 5.79 9.14 -14.11
N GLN A 148 5.92 10.44 -13.84
CA GLN A 148 4.84 11.41 -14.01
C GLN A 148 3.59 11.00 -13.21
N HIS A 149 2.52 10.56 -13.90
CA HIS A 149 1.25 10.11 -13.28
C HIS A 149 1.01 8.59 -13.38
N ARG A 150 1.98 7.82 -13.87
CA ARG A 150 1.86 6.37 -14.06
C ARG A 150 2.74 5.61 -13.09
N VAL A 151 2.19 4.61 -12.44
CA VAL A 151 2.97 3.68 -11.60
C VAL A 151 3.92 2.89 -12.49
N LEU A 152 5.20 2.80 -12.09
CA LEU A 152 6.14 1.86 -12.68
C LEU A 152 5.82 0.45 -12.19
N ASP A 153 5.65 -0.48 -13.12
CA ASP A 153 5.47 -1.90 -12.81
C ASP A 153 6.81 -2.51 -12.36
N LEU A 154 7.06 -2.48 -11.05
CA LEU A 154 8.26 -3.01 -10.42
C LEU A 154 7.94 -4.25 -9.58
N THR A 155 8.79 -5.27 -9.69
CA THR A 155 8.75 -6.38 -8.74
C THR A 155 9.18 -5.92 -7.35
N PRO A 156 8.84 -6.64 -6.26
CA PRO A 156 9.25 -6.26 -4.89
C PRO A 156 10.75 -6.01 -4.74
N ARG A 157 11.59 -6.80 -5.39
CA ARG A 157 13.06 -6.63 -5.37
C ARG A 157 13.53 -5.40 -6.14
N GLU A 158 12.91 -5.11 -7.29
CA GLU A 158 13.20 -3.90 -8.07
C GLU A 158 12.74 -2.64 -7.33
N LEU A 159 11.59 -2.70 -6.66
CA LEU A 159 11.07 -1.62 -5.83
C LEU A 159 11.99 -1.35 -4.63
N ALA A 160 12.43 -2.39 -3.93
CA ALA A 160 13.37 -2.27 -2.81
C ALA A 160 14.71 -1.64 -3.25
N LEU A 161 15.23 -2.07 -4.42
CA LEU A 161 16.44 -1.51 -5.02
C LEU A 161 16.25 -0.01 -5.35
N MET A 162 15.15 0.35 -6.01
CA MET A 162 14.83 1.74 -6.35
C MET A 162 14.67 2.61 -5.10
N GLY A 163 13.93 2.14 -4.10
CA GLY A 163 13.75 2.86 -2.83
C GLY A 163 15.08 3.18 -2.14
N ALA A 164 16.00 2.20 -2.08
CA ALA A 164 17.33 2.41 -1.52
C ALA A 164 18.17 3.44 -2.31
N LEU A 165 18.06 3.45 -3.64
CA LEU A 165 18.77 4.39 -4.50
C LEU A 165 18.16 5.80 -4.47
N MET A 166 16.83 5.89 -4.40
CA MET A 166 16.10 7.16 -4.32
C MET A 166 16.22 7.83 -2.94
N ALA A 167 16.60 7.09 -1.90
CA ALA A 167 16.85 7.66 -0.57
C ALA A 167 18.02 8.67 -0.56
N LYS A 168 18.97 8.52 -1.50
CA LYS A 168 20.13 9.42 -1.65
C LYS A 168 20.41 9.65 -3.14
N PRO A 169 19.61 10.46 -3.84
CA PRO A 169 19.80 10.71 -5.26
C PRO A 169 21.17 11.32 -5.53
N GLY A 170 21.79 10.91 -6.61
CA GLY A 170 23.12 11.41 -6.97
C GLY A 170 24.28 10.88 -6.13
N HIS A 171 24.02 10.00 -5.15
CA HIS A 171 25.06 9.37 -4.34
C HIS A 171 25.16 7.87 -4.64
N ALA A 172 26.38 7.35 -4.62
CA ALA A 172 26.59 5.92 -4.77
C ALA A 172 26.09 5.16 -3.53
N VAL A 173 25.40 4.07 -3.75
CA VAL A 173 25.01 3.10 -2.70
C VAL A 173 25.83 1.81 -2.94
N ALA A 174 26.54 1.37 -1.91
CA ALA A 174 27.38 0.19 -1.98
C ALA A 174 26.57 -1.07 -2.34
N LYS A 175 27.20 -1.96 -3.11
CA LYS A 175 26.55 -3.19 -3.59
C LYS A 175 26.10 -4.08 -2.43
N GLU A 176 26.89 -4.14 -1.36
CA GLU A 176 26.60 -4.87 -0.11
C GLU A 176 25.27 -4.38 0.51
N LYS A 177 25.15 -3.07 0.66
CA LYS A 177 23.97 -2.46 1.27
C LYS A 177 22.71 -2.67 0.42
N LEU A 178 22.84 -2.61 -0.89
CA LEU A 178 21.72 -2.90 -1.80
C LEU A 178 21.35 -4.37 -1.75
N PHE A 179 22.32 -5.27 -1.62
CA PHE A 179 22.04 -6.69 -1.48
C PHE A 179 21.24 -6.99 -0.19
N GLU A 180 21.63 -6.44 0.95
CA GLU A 180 20.91 -6.58 2.23
C GLU A 180 19.45 -6.11 2.14
N VAL A 181 19.19 -5.02 1.41
CA VAL A 181 17.84 -4.46 1.26
C VAL A 181 17.00 -5.28 0.27
N VAL A 182 17.61 -5.81 -0.78
CA VAL A 182 16.90 -6.54 -1.85
C VAL A 182 16.68 -8.02 -1.51
N PHE A 183 17.56 -8.60 -0.69
CA PHE A 183 17.56 -10.02 -0.29
C PHE A 183 17.66 -10.17 1.24
N PRO A 184 16.75 -9.59 2.03
CA PRO A 184 16.84 -9.60 3.49
C PRO A 184 16.75 -11.03 4.03
N GLY A 185 17.83 -11.48 4.72
CA GLY A 185 17.87 -12.80 5.36
C GLY A 185 18.03 -14.00 4.42
N GLU A 186 18.22 -13.78 3.13
CA GLU A 186 18.41 -14.87 2.15
C GLU A 186 19.86 -15.35 2.13
N LEU A 187 20.23 -16.27 3.02
CA LEU A 187 21.60 -16.81 3.16
C LEU A 187 22.10 -17.66 1.96
N GLN A 188 21.20 -18.13 1.10
CA GLN A 188 21.52 -19.00 -0.04
C GLN A 188 21.64 -18.24 -1.37
N VAL A 189 21.32 -16.95 -1.40
CA VAL A 189 21.40 -16.15 -2.63
C VAL A 189 22.83 -15.65 -2.82
N GLN A 190 23.38 -15.94 -3.99
CA GLN A 190 24.73 -15.44 -4.33
C GLN A 190 24.70 -13.92 -4.49
N TYR A 191 25.77 -13.28 -4.05
CA TYR A 191 25.91 -11.82 -4.03
C TYR A 191 25.77 -11.16 -5.42
N GLU A 192 26.08 -11.90 -6.47
CA GLU A 192 25.94 -11.50 -7.86
C GLU A 192 24.47 -11.37 -8.31
N ALA A 193 23.51 -11.94 -7.57
CA ALA A 193 22.08 -11.85 -7.89
C ALA A 193 21.56 -10.41 -7.97
N ILE A 194 22.21 -9.46 -7.26
CA ILE A 194 21.87 -8.04 -7.34
C ILE A 194 22.05 -7.48 -8.77
N GLU A 195 23.00 -8.01 -9.54
CA GLU A 195 23.27 -7.55 -10.91
C GLU A 195 22.11 -7.88 -11.86
N VAL A 196 21.44 -9.00 -11.61
CA VAL A 196 20.24 -9.38 -12.37
C VAL A 196 19.09 -8.39 -12.10
N VAL A 197 18.91 -8.00 -10.84
CA VAL A 197 17.88 -7.00 -10.46
C VAL A 197 18.21 -5.64 -11.07
N VAL A 198 19.47 -5.21 -10.98
CA VAL A 198 19.97 -3.98 -11.62
C VAL A 198 19.73 -3.99 -13.13
N TYR A 199 20.06 -5.11 -13.79
CA TYR A 199 19.84 -5.23 -15.25
C TYR A 199 18.38 -5.11 -15.64
N ARG A 200 17.48 -5.78 -14.92
CA ARG A 200 16.03 -5.72 -15.17
C ARG A 200 15.50 -4.32 -14.93
N LEU A 201 15.91 -3.69 -13.82
CA LEU A 201 15.51 -2.34 -13.48
C LEU A 201 15.96 -1.33 -14.54
N ARG A 202 17.19 -1.43 -15.06
CA ARG A 202 17.66 -0.58 -16.18
C ARG A 202 16.73 -0.62 -17.38
N LYS A 203 16.22 -1.80 -17.74
CA LYS A 203 15.27 -1.93 -18.85
C LYS A 203 13.96 -1.19 -18.57
N LYS A 204 13.47 -1.23 -17.33
CA LYS A 204 12.23 -0.55 -16.93
C LYS A 204 12.39 0.97 -16.81
N LEU A 205 13.61 1.46 -16.62
CA LEU A 205 13.92 2.88 -16.57
C LEU A 205 14.10 3.53 -17.96
N LEU A 206 14.12 2.74 -19.03
CA LEU A 206 14.21 3.28 -20.39
C LEU A 206 13.03 4.22 -20.67
N GLY A 207 13.31 5.42 -21.16
CA GLY A 207 12.31 6.45 -21.49
C GLY A 207 11.79 7.24 -20.27
N THR A 208 12.27 6.98 -19.05
CA THR A 208 11.87 7.74 -17.85
C THR A 208 12.71 9.01 -17.60
N GLY A 209 13.77 9.23 -18.38
CA GLY A 209 14.73 10.30 -18.13
C GLY A 209 15.60 10.07 -16.89
N VAL A 210 15.71 8.82 -16.41
CA VAL A 210 16.55 8.45 -15.26
C VAL A 210 17.46 7.29 -15.61
N THR A 211 18.72 7.38 -15.20
CA THR A 211 19.74 6.36 -15.49
C THR A 211 20.29 5.75 -14.21
N LEU A 212 20.34 4.43 -14.16
CA LEU A 212 21.01 3.66 -13.11
C LEU A 212 22.44 3.33 -13.54
N MET A 213 23.40 4.02 -12.94
CA MET A 213 24.82 3.90 -13.26
C MET A 213 25.52 2.90 -12.33
N THR A 214 26.53 2.18 -12.87
CA THR A 214 27.50 1.43 -12.06
C THR A 214 28.74 2.30 -11.85
N LEU A 215 29.14 2.48 -10.61
CA LEU A 215 30.40 3.09 -10.24
C LEU A 215 31.34 1.99 -9.73
N ARG A 216 32.39 1.67 -10.51
CA ARG A 216 33.35 0.61 -10.17
C ARG A 216 33.94 0.83 -8.78
N GLY A 217 33.85 -0.17 -7.92
CA GLY A 217 34.32 -0.13 -6.53
C GLY A 217 33.47 0.68 -5.55
N LEU A 218 32.43 1.39 -6.00
CA LEU A 218 31.57 2.23 -5.15
C LEU A 218 30.11 1.76 -5.10
N GLY A 219 29.67 0.93 -6.07
CA GLY A 219 28.31 0.44 -6.13
C GLY A 219 27.46 1.05 -7.25
N TYR A 220 26.24 1.43 -6.96
CA TYR A 220 25.27 1.93 -7.93
C TYR A 220 24.73 3.31 -7.55
N LEU A 221 24.36 4.08 -8.56
CA LEU A 221 23.90 5.44 -8.42
C LEU A 221 22.70 5.68 -9.36
N LEU A 222 21.66 6.33 -8.87
CA LEU A 222 20.55 6.81 -9.67
C LEU A 222 20.71 8.30 -9.98
N LYS A 223 20.60 8.66 -11.26
CA LYS A 223 20.78 10.05 -11.74
C LYS A 223 19.73 10.38 -12.78
N ALA A 224 19.21 11.61 -12.76
CA ALA A 224 18.43 12.13 -13.86
C ALA A 224 19.33 12.26 -15.11
N SER A 225 18.83 11.82 -16.25
CA SER A 225 19.48 12.06 -17.55
C SER A 225 19.33 13.53 -17.90
N ALA A 226 20.40 14.12 -18.37
CA ALA A 226 20.37 15.51 -18.86
C ALA A 226 19.58 15.61 -20.16
#